data_47fa2f61dca8121b860cc0d9ab8dcc66
#
_entry.id   47fa2f61dca8121b860cc0d9ab8dcc66
#
_cell.length_a   1.000
_cell.length_b   1.000
_cell.length_c   1.000
_cell.angle_alpha   90.00
_cell.angle_beta   90.00
_cell.angle_gamma   90.00
#
_symmetry.space_group_name_H-M   'P 1'
#
loop_
_entity.id
_entity.type
_entity.pdbx_description
1 polymer ?
#
loop_
_entity_poly.entity_id
_entity_poly.type
_entity_poly.pdbx_seq_one_letter_code
_entity_poly.pdbx_strand_id
1 'polypeptide(L)'
;MKSKIEPNQIARTGRVQQWIDNPTNRLPVSCTIFNVQDSMEGTDGIEASWRFVSHALRYGAGVAVHLSELRPKGTTTNKGPDSLVASGPVSFGKIYSTLNEILRRGGTYRNGAVVLHLDINHPDILEFVQAERAELPWVKRCVNLTTGLWRDTETATKEAILRGIARGDIWLNKIKHDKYGNRIRGNVCLEVYLPSRGTCLLQHINLGACRIGDLRPAFRKGMSELCSLHGRTGVGESGEYLKPKHDRQVGLGVLGLANFLAHNKITYAEFGKALTATNNAEPYEGYAGLAARELFLGIQEAANLARENHMERAFAIAPTASCSYRSRDIDGFTSTPEIAPPISRIVDRDSGEFGVEQVNYGNVEIASEVGWESYKLVADQLMIMLERTGLLHGYSFNSWSDMVTYDEAFIEEWLLSPQTSLYYGLQVMGDTQDKTDAYAALEDTEVENYLADLMSNKPDEIACDCQQ
;
A
#
# COMPACT_ATOMS: atom_id res chain seq x y z
N MET A 1 -33.04 1.02 14.57
CA MET A 1 -33.08 0.51 13.18
C MET A 1 -31.72 0.77 12.56
N LYS A 2 -30.87 -0.25 12.40
CA LYS A 2 -29.64 -0.12 11.64
C LYS A 2 -30.04 0.18 10.19
N SER A 3 -29.65 1.32 9.64
CA SER A 3 -29.89 1.64 8.23
C SER A 3 -29.25 0.56 7.39
N LYS A 4 -30.04 -0.08 6.52
CA LYS A 4 -29.56 -1.08 5.59
C LYS A 4 -28.60 -0.36 4.63
N ILE A 5 -27.33 -0.66 4.70
CA ILE A 5 -26.34 -0.08 3.78
C ILE A 5 -26.60 -0.72 2.42
N GLU A 6 -26.94 0.11 1.44
CA GLU A 6 -27.15 -0.35 0.07
C GLU A 6 -25.80 -0.70 -0.58
N PRO A 7 -25.75 -1.75 -1.42
CA PRO A 7 -24.55 -2.09 -2.17
C PRO A 7 -24.11 -0.91 -3.05
N ASN A 8 -22.85 -0.52 -2.93
CA ASN A 8 -22.26 0.52 -3.75
C ASN A 8 -21.09 -0.04 -4.55
N GLN A 9 -21.15 0.10 -5.86
CA GLN A 9 -20.13 -0.38 -6.79
C GLN A 9 -18.84 0.44 -6.75
N ILE A 10 -18.85 1.61 -6.12
CA ILE A 10 -17.67 2.44 -5.93
C ILE A 10 -17.39 2.61 -4.44
N ALA A 11 -16.26 2.13 -3.98
CA ALA A 11 -15.80 2.28 -2.61
C ALA A 11 -14.75 3.39 -2.54
N ARG A 12 -15.11 4.50 -1.88
CA ARG A 12 -14.21 5.64 -1.67
C ARG A 12 -13.42 5.46 -0.39
N THR A 13 -12.17 5.89 -0.38
CA THR A 13 -11.42 5.99 0.88
C THR A 13 -12.17 6.91 1.84
N GLY A 14 -12.02 6.67 3.14
CA GLY A 14 -12.72 7.48 4.14
C GLY A 14 -12.41 8.96 4.04
N ARG A 15 -11.18 9.32 3.64
CA ARG A 15 -10.75 10.70 3.45
C ARG A 15 -11.36 11.36 2.23
N VAL A 16 -11.43 10.63 1.13
CA VAL A 16 -12.10 11.10 -0.09
C VAL A 16 -13.58 11.34 0.20
N GLN A 17 -14.24 10.40 0.88
CA GLN A 17 -15.64 10.55 1.24
C GLN A 17 -15.87 11.74 2.19
N GLN A 18 -15.08 11.86 3.26
CA GLN A 18 -15.18 13.01 4.17
C GLN A 18 -14.95 14.34 3.46
N TRP A 19 -14.01 14.39 2.53
CA TRP A 19 -13.72 15.60 1.77
C TRP A 19 -14.86 15.96 0.82
N ILE A 20 -15.51 14.96 0.20
CA ILE A 20 -16.70 15.19 -0.65
C ILE A 20 -17.86 15.72 0.20
N ASP A 21 -18.09 15.12 1.36
CA ASP A 21 -19.23 15.48 2.24
C ASP A 21 -19.03 16.85 2.91
N ASN A 22 -17.79 17.16 3.27
CA ASN A 22 -17.42 18.43 3.92
C ASN A 22 -15.96 18.77 3.59
N PRO A 23 -15.70 19.56 2.54
CA PRO A 23 -14.34 20.01 2.20
C PRO A 23 -13.73 20.77 3.37
N THR A 24 -12.75 20.15 4.01
CA THR A 24 -12.03 20.68 5.17
C THR A 24 -10.56 20.89 4.80
N ASN A 25 -9.77 21.44 5.74
CA ASN A 25 -8.31 21.57 5.61
C ASN A 25 -7.58 20.20 5.60
N ARG A 26 -8.28 19.08 5.67
CA ARG A 26 -7.68 17.74 5.58
C ARG A 26 -7.49 17.35 4.12
N LEU A 27 -6.35 16.74 3.84
CA LEU A 27 -6.05 16.25 2.50
C LEU A 27 -6.90 15.03 2.17
N PRO A 28 -7.56 14.98 1.01
CA PRO A 28 -8.33 13.81 0.56
C PRO A 28 -7.44 12.68 0.03
N VAL A 29 -6.14 12.73 0.29
CA VAL A 29 -5.13 11.77 -0.15
C VAL A 29 -4.65 10.92 1.02
N SER A 30 -4.32 9.65 0.74
CA SER A 30 -3.90 8.69 1.77
C SER A 30 -2.40 8.72 2.01
N CYS A 31 -1.59 8.88 0.96
CA CYS A 31 -0.14 8.78 1.02
C CYS A 31 0.56 9.81 0.16
N THR A 32 1.77 10.14 0.58
CA THR A 32 2.72 10.96 -0.17
C THR A 32 4.13 10.41 0.02
N ILE A 33 5.08 10.89 -0.76
CA ILE A 33 6.50 10.55 -0.62
C ILE A 33 7.37 11.79 -0.55
N PHE A 34 8.54 11.63 0.04
CA PHE A 34 9.61 12.64 0.01
C PHE A 34 10.95 11.95 -0.27
N ASN A 35 11.65 12.41 -1.30
CA ASN A 35 13.01 11.98 -1.60
C ASN A 35 13.98 12.96 -0.99
N VAL A 36 14.72 12.54 0.03
CA VAL A 36 15.62 13.40 0.80
C VAL A 36 16.95 13.56 0.05
N GLN A 37 17.28 14.79 -0.31
CA GLN A 37 18.60 15.12 -0.86
C GLN A 37 19.66 15.23 0.23
N ASP A 38 20.91 14.94 -0.12
CA ASP A 38 22.05 14.92 0.81
C ASP A 38 22.53 16.35 1.15
N SER A 39 21.65 17.10 1.78
CA SER A 39 21.91 18.45 2.30
C SER A 39 21.02 18.71 3.51
N MET A 40 21.51 19.41 4.51
CA MET A 40 20.66 19.89 5.62
C MET A 40 19.66 20.92 5.11
N GLU A 41 20.10 21.84 4.30
CA GLU A 41 19.34 22.96 3.77
C GLU A 41 18.75 22.68 2.39
N GLY A 42 17.91 23.59 1.91
CA GLY A 42 17.30 23.52 0.60
C GLY A 42 15.87 23.01 0.62
N THR A 43 15.22 23.05 -0.53
CA THR A 43 13.79 22.71 -0.67
C THR A 43 13.49 21.23 -0.50
N ASP A 44 14.48 20.36 -0.78
CA ASP A 44 14.37 18.91 -0.75
C ASP A 44 15.41 18.26 0.18
N GLY A 45 16.04 19.08 1.02
CA GLY A 45 17.00 18.64 2.02
C GLY A 45 16.36 18.02 3.26
N ILE A 46 17.20 17.67 4.21
CA ILE A 46 16.82 16.96 5.43
C ILE A 46 15.84 17.77 6.28
N GLU A 47 16.10 19.05 6.53
CA GLU A 47 15.20 19.93 7.31
C GLU A 47 13.85 20.11 6.63
N ALA A 48 13.85 20.28 5.31
CA ALA A 48 12.61 20.36 4.53
C ALA A 48 11.79 19.06 4.62
N SER A 49 12.46 17.90 4.68
CA SER A 49 11.79 16.62 4.86
C SER A 49 11.09 16.50 6.21
N TRP A 50 11.68 17.01 7.29
CA TRP A 50 11.05 17.01 8.61
C TRP A 50 9.75 17.81 8.62
N ARG A 51 9.81 19.03 8.05
CA ARG A 51 8.62 19.87 7.89
C ARG A 51 7.55 19.18 7.04
N PHE A 52 7.95 18.56 5.93
CA PHE A 52 7.04 17.84 5.05
C PHE A 52 6.35 16.68 5.75
N VAL A 53 7.11 15.83 6.44
CA VAL A 53 6.58 14.67 7.19
C VAL A 53 5.62 15.15 8.28
N SER A 54 6.01 16.19 9.06
CA SER A 54 5.15 16.76 10.10
C SER A 54 3.84 17.30 9.51
N HIS A 55 3.91 17.99 8.38
CA HIS A 55 2.72 18.50 7.70
C HIS A 55 1.81 17.36 7.24
N ALA A 56 2.36 16.36 6.55
CA ALA A 56 1.59 15.24 6.02
C ALA A 56 0.90 14.43 7.14
N LEU A 57 1.61 14.12 8.22
CA LEU A 57 1.05 13.39 9.36
C LEU A 57 -0.10 14.16 10.04
N ARG A 58 0.05 15.45 10.28
CA ARG A 58 -1.02 16.29 10.86
C ARG A 58 -2.29 16.30 10.00
N TYR A 59 -2.14 16.35 8.69
CA TYR A 59 -3.26 16.29 7.74
C TYR A 59 -3.71 14.86 7.43
N GLY A 60 -3.09 13.90 8.10
CA GLY A 60 -3.52 12.51 8.10
C GLY A 60 -3.05 11.67 6.91
N ALA A 61 -2.06 12.11 6.13
CA ALA A 61 -1.43 11.30 5.09
C ALA A 61 -0.28 10.47 5.67
N GLY A 62 -0.13 9.21 5.20
CA GLY A 62 1.09 8.45 5.41
C GLY A 62 2.24 8.97 4.54
N VAL A 63 3.48 8.81 4.98
CA VAL A 63 4.65 9.32 4.26
C VAL A 63 5.69 8.23 4.06
N ALA A 64 6.09 8.02 2.81
CA ALA A 64 7.29 7.25 2.49
C ALA A 64 8.48 8.22 2.35
N VAL A 65 9.51 7.99 3.15
CA VAL A 65 10.72 8.80 3.17
C VAL A 65 11.84 8.00 2.51
N HIS A 66 12.33 8.49 1.37
CA HIS A 66 13.39 7.86 0.62
C HIS A 66 14.73 8.47 0.98
N LEU A 67 15.65 7.64 1.51
CA LEU A 67 16.91 8.04 2.13
C LEU A 67 18.15 7.70 1.28
N SER A 68 17.95 7.15 0.10
CA SER A 68 19.03 6.55 -0.70
C SER A 68 20.06 7.55 -1.23
N GLU A 69 19.72 8.84 -1.29
CA GLU A 69 20.64 9.89 -1.72
C GLU A 69 21.51 10.42 -0.56
N LEU A 70 21.18 10.08 0.68
CA LEU A 70 22.00 10.47 1.82
C LEU A 70 23.36 9.77 1.77
N ARG A 71 24.42 10.51 2.06
CA ARG A 71 25.76 9.95 2.16
C ARG A 71 25.85 8.90 3.27
N PRO A 72 26.69 7.88 3.09
CA PRO A 72 26.84 6.83 4.09
C PRO A 72 27.50 7.35 5.38
N LYS A 73 27.19 6.66 6.47
CA LYS A 73 27.81 6.87 7.78
C LYS A 73 29.33 6.86 7.68
N GLY A 74 29.97 7.76 8.41
CA GLY A 74 31.42 7.90 8.41
C GLY A 74 32.00 8.74 7.27
N THR A 75 31.18 9.17 6.30
CA THR A 75 31.65 10.09 5.26
C THR A 75 32.03 11.43 5.89
N THR A 76 33.26 11.88 5.63
CA THR A 76 33.73 13.17 6.10
C THR A 76 33.37 14.27 5.14
N THR A 77 32.78 15.36 5.66
CA THR A 77 32.66 16.60 4.91
C THR A 77 34.01 17.27 4.88
N ASN A 78 34.50 17.60 3.73
CA ASN A 78 35.86 18.06 3.46
C ASN A 78 36.44 19.11 4.41
N LYS A 79 37.72 18.94 4.74
CA LYS A 79 38.75 19.92 4.87
C LYS A 79 38.92 20.53 6.27
N GLY A 80 39.68 19.87 7.05
CA GLY A 80 40.28 20.43 8.26
C GLY A 80 39.98 19.59 9.51
N PRO A 81 40.61 19.96 10.64
CA PRO A 81 40.46 19.22 11.91
C PRO A 81 39.02 19.22 12.48
N ASP A 82 38.14 20.10 11.96
CA ASP A 82 36.75 20.21 12.39
C ASP A 82 35.74 19.60 11.38
N SER A 83 36.17 18.64 10.56
CA SER A 83 35.28 18.00 9.60
C SER A 83 34.20 17.19 10.31
N LEU A 84 32.93 17.53 10.04
CA LEU A 84 31.80 16.78 10.52
C LEU A 84 31.75 15.41 9.85
N VAL A 85 31.43 14.37 10.63
CA VAL A 85 31.26 13.00 10.16
C VAL A 85 29.77 12.73 9.98
N ALA A 86 29.39 12.23 8.81
CA ALA A 86 28.01 11.85 8.54
C ALA A 86 27.54 10.71 9.44
N SER A 87 26.33 10.83 9.99
CA SER A 87 25.74 9.80 10.86
C SER A 87 24.98 8.72 10.09
N GLY A 88 24.71 8.95 8.80
CA GLY A 88 24.06 8.00 7.90
C GLY A 88 22.53 7.96 7.96
N PRO A 89 21.89 7.26 7.00
CA PRO A 89 20.44 7.25 6.86
C PRO A 89 19.69 6.63 8.04
N VAL A 90 20.26 5.65 8.73
CA VAL A 90 19.63 5.01 9.91
C VAL A 90 19.46 6.01 11.05
N SER A 91 20.49 6.82 11.31
CA SER A 91 20.43 7.89 12.34
C SER A 91 19.37 8.93 12.03
N PHE A 92 19.27 9.37 10.78
CA PHE A 92 18.19 10.29 10.37
C PHE A 92 16.82 9.59 10.42
N GLY A 93 16.76 8.28 10.21
CA GLY A 93 15.56 7.47 10.38
C GLY A 93 14.91 7.62 11.76
N LYS A 94 15.70 7.80 12.80
CA LYS A 94 15.22 7.99 14.19
C LYS A 94 14.39 9.26 14.35
N ILE A 95 14.69 10.31 13.60
CA ILE A 95 13.92 11.57 13.63
C ILE A 95 12.52 11.33 13.07
N TYR A 96 12.40 10.62 11.95
CA TYR A 96 11.08 10.32 11.36
C TYR A 96 10.28 9.37 12.25
N SER A 97 10.94 8.43 12.93
CA SER A 97 10.31 7.58 13.93
C SER A 97 9.74 8.41 15.08
N THR A 98 10.51 9.33 15.64
CA THR A 98 10.06 10.24 16.70
C THR A 98 8.95 11.18 16.24
N LEU A 99 9.01 11.71 15.02
CA LEU A 99 7.94 12.52 14.47
C LEU A 99 6.63 11.75 14.39
N ASN A 100 6.67 10.47 13.96
CA ASN A 100 5.50 9.63 13.90
C ASN A 100 4.95 9.27 15.30
N GLU A 101 5.82 9.07 16.28
CA GLU A 101 5.44 8.85 17.68
C GLU A 101 4.65 10.05 18.24
N ILE A 102 5.12 11.26 17.98
CA ILE A 102 4.56 12.49 18.58
C ILE A 102 3.32 12.97 17.81
N LEU A 103 3.37 12.92 16.47
CA LEU A 103 2.32 13.45 15.61
C LEU A 103 1.31 12.37 15.25
N ARG A 104 0.19 12.33 15.98
CA ARG A 104 -0.89 11.41 15.68
C ARG A 104 -1.63 11.82 14.41
N ARG A 105 -2.02 10.82 13.63
CA ARG A 105 -2.66 10.96 12.33
C ARG A 105 -3.98 11.72 12.43
N GLY A 106 -3.98 12.98 11.97
CA GLY A 106 -5.20 13.77 11.87
C GLY A 106 -5.94 14.03 13.17
N GLY A 107 -5.27 14.00 14.32
CA GLY A 107 -5.88 14.19 15.64
C GLY A 107 -6.75 13.02 16.13
N THR A 108 -6.72 11.89 15.42
CA THR A 108 -7.29 10.62 15.91
C THR A 108 -6.24 9.89 16.74
N TYR A 109 -6.67 8.97 17.61
CA TYR A 109 -5.77 8.12 18.42
C TYR A 109 -4.96 7.10 17.61
N ARG A 110 -5.03 7.11 16.29
CA ARG A 110 -4.28 6.23 15.40
C ARG A 110 -2.96 6.86 15.00
N ASN A 111 -1.89 6.09 15.11
CA ASN A 111 -0.57 6.49 14.67
C ASN A 111 -0.54 6.74 13.15
N GLY A 112 0.31 7.67 12.72
CA GLY A 112 0.59 7.89 11.33
C GLY A 112 1.41 6.72 10.75
N ALA A 113 1.38 6.54 9.45
CA ALA A 113 2.22 5.58 8.77
C ALA A 113 3.43 6.29 8.17
N VAL A 114 4.63 5.88 8.60
CA VAL A 114 5.90 6.32 8.00
C VAL A 114 6.70 5.09 7.60
N VAL A 115 7.14 5.05 6.35
CA VAL A 115 8.00 4.00 5.82
C VAL A 115 9.30 4.61 5.35
N LEU A 116 10.41 4.11 5.84
CA LEU A 116 11.74 4.48 5.38
C LEU A 116 12.15 3.56 4.24
N HIS A 117 12.62 4.14 3.15
CA HIS A 117 13.10 3.42 1.97
C HIS A 117 14.59 3.61 1.80
N LEU A 118 15.33 2.53 1.54
CA LEU A 118 16.73 2.55 1.18
C LEU A 118 16.99 1.59 0.01
N ASP A 119 17.82 2.02 -0.93
CA ASP A 119 18.22 1.17 -2.05
C ASP A 119 19.21 0.11 -1.60
N ILE A 120 19.09 -1.08 -2.17
CA ILE A 120 19.91 -2.24 -1.77
C ILE A 120 21.41 -2.04 -1.97
N ASN A 121 21.82 -1.16 -2.89
CA ASN A 121 23.22 -0.84 -3.15
C ASN A 121 23.77 0.31 -2.31
N HIS A 122 22.99 0.85 -1.38
CA HIS A 122 23.50 1.87 -0.45
C HIS A 122 24.52 1.25 0.50
N PRO A 123 25.67 1.91 0.79
CA PRO A 123 26.70 1.34 1.68
C PRO A 123 26.20 0.97 3.07
N ASP A 124 25.20 1.68 3.61
CA ASP A 124 24.62 1.42 4.94
C ASP A 124 23.42 0.46 4.90
N ILE A 125 23.21 -0.25 3.80
CA ILE A 125 22.03 -1.13 3.66
C ILE A 125 22.00 -2.23 4.74
N LEU A 126 23.15 -2.80 5.09
CA LEU A 126 23.21 -3.86 6.10
C LEU A 126 22.81 -3.32 7.49
N GLU A 127 23.31 -2.14 7.88
CA GLU A 127 22.91 -1.46 9.12
C GLU A 127 21.40 -1.17 9.11
N PHE A 128 20.88 -0.68 7.98
CA PHE A 128 19.45 -0.37 7.82
C PHE A 128 18.55 -1.60 7.98
N VAL A 129 18.92 -2.71 7.37
CA VAL A 129 18.14 -3.96 7.43
C VAL A 129 18.22 -4.61 8.81
N GLN A 130 19.38 -4.52 9.47
CA GLN A 130 19.63 -5.14 10.77
C GLN A 130 19.24 -4.26 11.96
N ALA A 131 18.89 -3.00 11.76
CA ALA A 131 18.44 -2.12 12.84
C ALA A 131 17.31 -2.78 13.64
N GLU A 132 17.43 -2.79 14.96
CA GLU A 132 16.41 -3.37 15.83
C GLU A 132 15.13 -2.52 15.84
N ARG A 133 13.98 -3.15 16.07
CA ARG A 133 12.70 -2.43 16.22
C ARG A 133 12.77 -1.36 17.31
N ALA A 134 13.51 -1.60 18.38
CA ALA A 134 13.73 -0.65 19.46
C ALA A 134 14.47 0.63 19.02
N GLU A 135 15.25 0.58 17.95
CA GLU A 135 15.92 1.75 17.39
C GLU A 135 15.02 2.59 16.51
N LEU A 136 14.09 1.95 15.80
CA LEU A 136 13.18 2.57 14.83
C LEU A 136 11.73 2.10 15.08
N PRO A 137 11.17 2.32 16.28
CA PRO A 137 9.93 1.68 16.71
C PRO A 137 8.69 2.12 15.91
N TRP A 138 8.66 3.34 15.40
CA TRP A 138 7.49 3.96 14.81
C TRP A 138 7.54 4.06 13.29
N VAL A 139 8.45 3.35 12.64
CA VAL A 139 8.58 3.32 11.19
C VAL A 139 8.72 1.90 10.69
N LYS A 140 8.23 1.65 9.49
CA LYS A 140 8.53 0.43 8.73
C LYS A 140 9.67 0.70 7.77
N ARG A 141 10.33 -0.36 7.28
CA ARG A 141 11.49 -0.29 6.41
C ARG A 141 11.24 -1.04 5.11
N CYS A 142 11.64 -0.43 4.01
CA CYS A 142 11.52 -1.01 2.68
C CYS A 142 12.87 -0.93 1.95
N VAL A 143 13.27 -2.03 1.35
CA VAL A 143 14.46 -2.10 0.49
C VAL A 143 14.02 -2.00 -0.97
N ASN A 144 14.58 -1.04 -1.70
CA ASN A 144 14.32 -0.87 -3.13
C ASN A 144 15.40 -1.58 -3.93
N LEU A 145 15.02 -2.33 -4.96
CA LEU A 145 15.95 -3.14 -5.74
C LEU A 145 15.52 -3.36 -7.19
N THR A 146 16.47 -3.81 -7.99
CA THR A 146 16.27 -4.40 -9.31
C THR A 146 16.87 -5.80 -9.32
N THR A 147 16.56 -6.59 -10.34
CA THR A 147 17.18 -7.91 -10.55
C THR A 147 18.71 -7.83 -10.61
N GLY A 148 19.25 -6.82 -11.30
CA GLY A 148 20.71 -6.62 -11.38
C GLY A 148 21.32 -6.32 -10.01
N LEU A 149 20.75 -5.36 -9.28
CA LEU A 149 21.23 -4.99 -7.94
C LEU A 149 21.13 -6.14 -6.95
N TRP A 150 20.08 -6.96 -7.01
CA TRP A 150 19.98 -8.16 -6.17
C TRP A 150 21.11 -9.14 -6.43
N ARG A 151 21.40 -9.42 -7.72
CA ARG A 151 22.48 -10.34 -8.09
C ARG A 151 23.85 -9.86 -7.63
N ASP A 152 24.09 -8.56 -7.68
CA ASP A 152 25.35 -7.94 -7.30
C ASP A 152 25.50 -7.76 -5.77
N THR A 153 24.45 -8.03 -4.99
CA THR A 153 24.46 -7.88 -3.54
C THR A 153 25.20 -9.02 -2.86
N GLU A 154 26.00 -8.69 -1.84
CA GLU A 154 26.74 -9.66 -1.03
C GLU A 154 25.80 -10.62 -0.29
N THR A 155 26.21 -11.88 -0.15
CA THR A 155 25.43 -12.94 0.49
C THR A 155 24.96 -12.57 1.91
N ALA A 156 25.82 -11.97 2.72
CA ALA A 156 25.46 -11.56 4.08
C ALA A 156 24.30 -10.54 4.11
N THR A 157 24.26 -9.63 3.16
CA THR A 157 23.17 -8.64 3.01
C THR A 157 21.88 -9.31 2.52
N LYS A 158 21.97 -10.21 1.54
CA LYS A 158 20.82 -11.01 1.10
C LYS A 158 20.20 -11.79 2.24
N GLU A 159 21.01 -12.52 3.01
CA GLU A 159 20.56 -13.27 4.18
C GLU A 159 19.91 -12.38 5.24
N ALA A 160 20.44 -11.18 5.48
CA ALA A 160 19.86 -10.23 6.41
C ALA A 160 18.48 -9.74 5.92
N ILE A 161 18.34 -9.46 4.63
CA ILE A 161 17.05 -9.08 4.01
C ILE A 161 16.03 -10.21 4.14
N LEU A 162 16.40 -11.44 3.80
CA LEU A 162 15.52 -12.61 3.91
C LEU A 162 15.04 -12.84 5.34
N ARG A 163 15.94 -12.73 6.32
CA ARG A 163 15.55 -12.77 7.74
C ARG A 163 14.63 -11.63 8.13
N GLY A 164 14.87 -10.43 7.63
CA GLY A 164 14.01 -9.26 7.87
C GLY A 164 12.61 -9.42 7.30
N ILE A 165 12.47 -10.01 6.11
CA ILE A 165 11.17 -10.34 5.50
C ILE A 165 10.45 -11.38 6.36
N ALA A 166 11.12 -12.46 6.73
CA ALA A 166 10.54 -13.53 7.54
C ALA A 166 10.02 -13.04 8.91
N ARG A 167 10.66 -12.02 9.49
CA ARG A 167 10.25 -11.38 10.75
C ARG A 167 9.20 -10.29 10.59
N GLY A 168 8.82 -9.93 9.36
CA GLY A 168 7.94 -8.80 9.09
C GLY A 168 8.57 -7.41 9.24
N ASP A 169 9.90 -7.32 9.35
CA ASP A 169 10.63 -6.05 9.55
C ASP A 169 10.94 -5.33 8.25
N ILE A 170 11.07 -6.06 7.15
CA ILE A 170 11.54 -5.56 5.86
C ILE A 170 10.53 -5.88 4.76
N TRP A 171 10.17 -4.87 3.98
CA TRP A 171 9.43 -4.98 2.74
C TRP A 171 10.34 -4.77 1.54
N LEU A 172 9.91 -5.20 0.38
CA LEU A 172 10.63 -4.99 -0.88
C LEU A 172 9.81 -4.18 -1.87
N ASN A 173 10.49 -3.36 -2.64
CA ASN A 173 9.87 -2.56 -3.71
C ASN A 173 10.80 -2.51 -4.92
N LYS A 174 10.24 -2.77 -6.11
CA LYS A 174 11.02 -2.68 -7.35
C LYS A 174 11.27 -1.21 -7.72
N ILE A 175 12.49 -0.90 -8.12
CA ILE A 175 12.84 0.42 -8.66
C ILE A 175 12.15 0.60 -10.01
N LYS A 176 11.41 1.71 -10.16
CA LYS A 176 10.70 2.06 -11.39
C LYS A 176 11.05 3.47 -11.86
N HIS A 177 10.90 3.68 -13.16
CA HIS A 177 11.04 4.96 -13.83
C HIS A 177 9.77 5.27 -14.63
N ASP A 178 9.49 6.54 -14.79
CA ASP A 178 8.41 6.98 -15.66
C ASP A 178 8.82 6.87 -17.15
N LYS A 179 7.89 7.19 -18.04
CA LYS A 179 8.14 7.16 -19.49
C LYS A 179 9.21 8.13 -19.98
N TYR A 180 9.63 9.07 -19.14
CA TYR A 180 10.70 10.04 -19.43
C TYR A 180 12.05 9.64 -18.83
N GLY A 181 12.10 8.51 -18.13
CA GLY A 181 13.30 8.01 -17.47
C GLY A 181 13.53 8.60 -16.06
N ASN A 182 12.60 9.41 -15.53
CA ASN A 182 12.70 9.90 -14.16
C ASN A 182 12.32 8.81 -13.18
N ARG A 183 13.09 8.68 -12.10
CA ARG A 183 12.77 7.72 -11.06
C ARG A 183 11.49 8.12 -10.33
N ILE A 184 10.57 7.19 -10.25
CA ILE A 184 9.38 7.25 -9.40
C ILE A 184 9.54 6.27 -8.23
N ARG A 185 8.95 6.62 -7.07
CA ARG A 185 9.24 5.93 -5.81
C ARG A 185 7.98 5.43 -5.14
N GLY A 186 8.09 4.29 -4.47
CA GLY A 186 6.98 3.66 -3.76
C GLY A 186 6.47 4.48 -2.59
N ASN A 187 5.15 4.43 -2.38
CA ASN A 187 4.46 5.02 -1.24
C ASN A 187 4.58 4.14 0.02
N VAL A 188 3.79 4.43 1.03
CA VAL A 188 3.76 3.70 2.31
C VAL A 188 3.32 2.24 2.13
N CYS A 189 2.22 2.00 1.41
CA CYS A 189 1.67 0.65 1.19
C CYS A 189 2.21 -0.02 -0.08
N LEU A 190 3.15 0.59 -0.77
CA LEU A 190 3.89 0.08 -1.94
C LEU A 190 3.05 -0.17 -3.20
N GLU A 191 1.79 0.26 -3.24
CA GLU A 191 0.94 0.11 -4.43
C GLU A 191 1.02 1.27 -5.41
N VAL A 192 1.55 2.43 -4.98
CA VAL A 192 1.62 3.66 -5.78
C VAL A 192 3.07 4.10 -5.95
N TYR A 193 3.42 4.57 -7.14
CA TYR A 193 4.71 5.17 -7.47
C TYR A 193 4.53 6.65 -7.77
N LEU A 194 5.28 7.47 -7.08
CA LEU A 194 5.16 8.92 -7.09
C LEU A 194 6.48 9.62 -7.38
N PRO A 195 6.46 10.79 -8.00
CA PRO A 195 7.57 11.74 -7.87
C PRO A 195 7.63 12.27 -6.44
N SER A 196 8.76 12.81 -6.01
CA SER A 196 8.88 13.44 -4.69
C SER A 196 7.84 14.53 -4.52
N ARG A 197 7.19 14.58 -3.35
CA ARG A 197 6.05 15.46 -3.00
C ARG A 197 4.77 15.18 -3.78
N GLY A 198 4.73 14.09 -4.55
CA GLY A 198 3.52 13.59 -5.19
C GLY A 198 2.54 13.02 -4.17
N THR A 199 1.27 12.95 -4.53
CA THR A 199 0.19 12.45 -3.67
C THR A 199 -0.64 11.40 -4.39
N CYS A 200 -1.19 10.45 -3.66
CA CYS A 200 -2.10 9.47 -4.22
C CYS A 200 -3.56 9.79 -3.87
N LEU A 201 -4.40 9.82 -4.89
CA LEU A 201 -5.86 9.87 -4.80
C LEU A 201 -6.39 8.52 -5.23
N LEU A 202 -6.92 7.75 -4.26
CA LEU A 202 -7.33 6.37 -4.45
C LEU A 202 -8.84 6.20 -4.36
N GLN A 203 -9.36 5.32 -5.19
CA GLN A 203 -10.74 4.86 -5.19
C GLN A 203 -10.80 3.42 -5.68
N HIS A 204 -11.83 2.69 -5.31
CA HIS A 204 -11.90 1.26 -5.60
C HIS A 204 -13.25 0.90 -6.21
N ILE A 205 -13.23 -0.05 -7.14
CA ILE A 205 -14.44 -0.72 -7.58
C ILE A 205 -14.73 -1.83 -6.57
N ASN A 206 -15.92 -1.78 -5.96
CA ASN A 206 -16.42 -2.87 -5.13
C ASN A 206 -16.96 -3.97 -6.03
N LEU A 207 -16.12 -4.93 -6.39
CA LEU A 207 -16.49 -6.04 -7.26
C LEU A 207 -17.63 -6.86 -6.66
N GLY A 208 -17.65 -7.02 -5.32
CA GLY A 208 -18.72 -7.74 -4.62
C GLY A 208 -20.12 -7.16 -4.85
N ALA A 209 -20.23 -5.87 -5.16
CA ALA A 209 -21.50 -5.21 -5.49
C ALA A 209 -21.81 -5.21 -7.00
N CYS A 210 -20.98 -5.87 -7.82
CA CYS A 210 -21.13 -5.93 -9.27
C CYS A 210 -21.58 -7.33 -9.71
N ARG A 211 -22.54 -7.36 -10.63
CA ARG A 211 -22.74 -8.51 -11.53
C ARG A 211 -21.69 -8.45 -12.64
N ILE A 212 -21.49 -9.54 -13.37
CA ILE A 212 -20.50 -9.57 -14.46
C ILE A 212 -20.75 -8.42 -15.46
N GLY A 213 -22.01 -8.17 -15.85
CA GLY A 213 -22.36 -7.09 -16.76
C GLY A 213 -22.20 -5.66 -16.20
N ASP A 214 -22.02 -5.50 -14.89
CA ASP A 214 -21.83 -4.20 -14.25
C ASP A 214 -20.37 -3.74 -14.27
N LEU A 215 -19.42 -4.63 -14.55
CA LEU A 215 -17.98 -4.35 -14.44
C LEU A 215 -17.57 -3.17 -15.33
N ARG A 216 -17.92 -3.19 -16.61
CA ARG A 216 -17.54 -2.13 -17.54
C ARG A 216 -18.07 -0.74 -17.12
N PRO A 217 -19.39 -0.57 -16.88
CA PRO A 217 -19.91 0.72 -16.42
C PRO A 217 -19.36 1.15 -15.07
N ALA A 218 -19.08 0.22 -14.14
CA ALA A 218 -18.48 0.54 -12.84
C ALA A 218 -17.06 1.07 -12.98
N PHE A 219 -16.21 0.43 -13.76
CA PHE A 219 -14.83 0.89 -14.02
C PHE A 219 -14.82 2.26 -14.71
N ARG A 220 -15.67 2.45 -15.72
CA ARG A 220 -15.82 3.73 -16.39
C ARG A 220 -16.24 4.84 -15.44
N LYS A 221 -17.26 4.59 -14.61
CA LYS A 221 -17.76 5.56 -13.61
C LYS A 221 -16.70 5.86 -12.55
N GLY A 222 -16.03 4.83 -12.03
CA GLY A 222 -14.97 4.97 -11.01
C GLY A 222 -13.82 5.83 -11.51
N MET A 223 -13.32 5.58 -12.72
CA MET A 223 -12.23 6.37 -13.30
C MET A 223 -12.68 7.80 -13.63
N SER A 224 -13.87 7.99 -14.17
CA SER A 224 -14.42 9.32 -14.47
C SER A 224 -14.53 10.18 -13.21
N GLU A 225 -15.03 9.62 -12.12
CA GLU A 225 -15.14 10.31 -10.84
C GLU A 225 -13.75 10.66 -10.29
N LEU A 226 -12.82 9.72 -10.32
CA LEU A 226 -11.47 9.90 -9.79
C LEU A 226 -10.70 10.99 -10.55
N CYS A 227 -10.77 10.99 -11.87
CA CYS A 227 -10.19 12.05 -12.71
C CYS A 227 -10.83 13.42 -12.45
N SER A 228 -12.15 13.46 -12.26
CA SER A 228 -12.87 14.69 -11.91
C SER A 228 -12.46 15.24 -10.55
N LEU A 229 -12.20 14.40 -9.57
CA LEU A 229 -11.77 14.81 -8.24
C LEU A 229 -10.32 15.31 -8.23
N HIS A 230 -9.44 14.76 -9.05
CA HIS A 230 -8.01 15.01 -9.05
C HIS A 230 -7.63 16.49 -9.08
N GLY A 231 -8.27 17.29 -9.94
CA GLY A 231 -7.99 18.72 -10.08
C GLY A 231 -8.66 19.63 -9.04
N ARG A 232 -9.50 19.07 -8.16
CA ARG A 232 -10.37 19.83 -7.26
C ARG A 232 -10.01 19.75 -5.79
N THR A 233 -8.97 18.97 -5.47
CA THR A 233 -8.64 18.62 -4.08
C THR A 233 -7.95 19.74 -3.29
N GLY A 234 -7.47 20.80 -3.94
CA GLY A 234 -6.66 21.84 -3.29
C GLY A 234 -5.26 21.37 -2.85
N VAL A 235 -4.91 20.11 -3.14
CA VAL A 235 -3.57 19.57 -2.90
C VAL A 235 -2.54 20.41 -3.66
N GLY A 236 -1.50 20.86 -2.98
CA GLY A 236 -0.47 21.74 -3.54
C GLY A 236 -0.69 23.23 -3.28
N GLU A 237 -1.81 23.66 -2.71
CA GLU A 237 -2.03 25.04 -2.28
C GLU A 237 -1.12 25.42 -1.10
N SER A 238 -0.80 24.48 -0.23
CA SER A 238 0.15 24.67 0.87
C SER A 238 1.59 24.90 0.43
N GLY A 239 1.94 24.57 -0.81
CA GLY A 239 3.30 24.58 -1.33
C GLY A 239 4.14 23.35 -0.95
N GLU A 240 3.64 22.47 -0.09
CA GLU A 240 4.36 21.25 0.32
C GLU A 240 4.24 20.13 -0.73
N TYR A 241 3.12 20.03 -1.42
CA TYR A 241 2.84 18.98 -2.42
C TYR A 241 2.89 19.52 -3.84
N LEU A 242 3.13 18.63 -4.78
CA LEU A 242 3.01 18.95 -6.20
C LEU A 242 1.58 19.39 -6.53
N LYS A 243 1.45 20.37 -7.39
CA LYS A 243 0.14 20.78 -7.90
C LYS A 243 -0.41 19.70 -8.84
N PRO A 244 -1.74 19.46 -8.87
CA PRO A 244 -2.35 18.45 -9.74
C PRO A 244 -2.01 18.54 -11.22
N LYS A 245 -1.70 19.74 -11.71
CA LYS A 245 -1.26 19.95 -13.11
C LYS A 245 0.12 19.35 -13.41
N HIS A 246 0.96 19.13 -12.38
CA HIS A 246 2.30 18.55 -12.48
C HIS A 246 2.38 17.13 -11.92
N ASP A 247 1.34 16.70 -11.19
CA ASP A 247 1.21 15.39 -10.58
C ASP A 247 -0.02 14.68 -11.18
N ARG A 248 0.12 14.27 -12.44
CA ARG A 248 -0.96 13.72 -13.27
C ARG A 248 -1.13 12.22 -13.04
N GLN A 249 -1.61 11.86 -11.86
CA GLN A 249 -1.81 10.47 -11.48
C GLN A 249 -2.94 10.28 -10.47
N VAL A 250 -3.60 9.15 -10.58
CA VAL A 250 -4.65 8.66 -9.68
C VAL A 250 -4.46 7.15 -9.50
N GLY A 251 -5.18 6.53 -8.61
CA GLY A 251 -5.13 5.08 -8.39
C GLY A 251 -6.52 4.47 -8.27
N LEU A 252 -7.05 3.94 -9.36
CA LEU A 252 -8.25 3.12 -9.34
C LEU A 252 -7.87 1.66 -9.09
N GLY A 253 -8.37 1.11 -8.00
CA GLY A 253 -8.19 -0.28 -7.62
C GLY A 253 -9.51 -1.03 -7.50
N VAL A 254 -9.45 -2.18 -6.86
CA VAL A 254 -10.61 -3.04 -6.64
C VAL A 254 -10.62 -3.58 -5.21
N LEU A 255 -11.80 -3.97 -4.73
CA LEU A 255 -11.99 -4.77 -3.54
C LEU A 255 -13.17 -5.73 -3.75
N GLY A 256 -13.35 -6.67 -2.83
CA GLY A 256 -14.48 -7.60 -2.89
C GLY A 256 -14.39 -8.68 -3.97
N LEU A 257 -13.17 -9.05 -4.40
CA LEU A 257 -13.02 -10.09 -5.43
C LEU A 257 -13.58 -11.43 -4.95
N ALA A 258 -13.31 -11.84 -3.71
CA ALA A 258 -13.82 -13.10 -3.18
C ALA A 258 -15.36 -13.16 -3.20
N ASN A 259 -16.03 -12.05 -2.84
CA ASN A 259 -17.49 -11.93 -2.89
C ASN A 259 -18.01 -12.01 -4.34
N PHE A 260 -17.36 -11.32 -5.27
CA PHE A 260 -17.72 -11.36 -6.68
C PHE A 260 -17.65 -12.79 -7.24
N LEU A 261 -16.56 -13.49 -6.95
CA LEU A 261 -16.36 -14.87 -7.38
C LEU A 261 -17.41 -15.81 -6.78
N ALA A 262 -17.64 -15.70 -5.46
CA ALA A 262 -18.63 -16.51 -4.75
C ALA A 262 -20.06 -16.32 -5.32
N HIS A 263 -20.48 -15.06 -5.53
CA HIS A 263 -21.79 -14.73 -6.11
C HIS A 263 -21.97 -15.35 -7.49
N ASN A 264 -20.93 -15.33 -8.32
CA ASN A 264 -20.97 -15.87 -9.68
C ASN A 264 -20.60 -17.36 -9.76
N LYS A 265 -20.39 -18.03 -8.62
CA LYS A 265 -20.00 -19.45 -8.53
C LYS A 265 -18.72 -19.77 -9.31
N ILE A 266 -17.75 -18.89 -9.23
CA ILE A 266 -16.42 -19.00 -9.84
C ILE A 266 -15.41 -19.23 -8.71
N THR A 267 -14.51 -20.19 -8.86
CA THR A 267 -13.40 -20.39 -7.94
C THR A 267 -12.21 -19.49 -8.30
N TYR A 268 -11.33 -19.19 -7.33
CA TYR A 268 -10.07 -18.49 -7.63
C TYR A 268 -9.24 -19.22 -8.68
N ALA A 269 -9.18 -20.55 -8.62
CA ALA A 269 -8.44 -21.36 -9.58
C ALA A 269 -8.98 -21.22 -11.01
N GLU A 270 -10.31 -21.25 -11.18
CA GLU A 270 -10.95 -21.03 -12.49
C GLU A 270 -10.74 -19.60 -12.99
N PHE A 271 -10.86 -18.63 -12.10
CA PHE A 271 -10.68 -17.23 -12.46
C PHE A 271 -9.25 -16.92 -12.90
N GLY A 272 -8.24 -17.46 -12.19
CA GLY A 272 -6.83 -17.34 -12.60
C GLY A 272 -6.58 -17.89 -14.00
N LYS A 273 -7.13 -19.06 -14.33
CA LYS A 273 -7.04 -19.64 -15.69
C LYS A 273 -7.75 -18.78 -16.73
N ALA A 274 -8.93 -18.26 -16.40
CA ALA A 274 -9.70 -17.39 -17.28
C ALA A 274 -8.97 -16.06 -17.57
N LEU A 275 -8.35 -15.47 -16.55
CA LEU A 275 -7.50 -14.28 -16.71
C LEU A 275 -6.30 -14.56 -17.60
N THR A 276 -5.64 -15.72 -17.42
CA THR A 276 -4.52 -16.15 -18.26
C THR A 276 -4.95 -16.26 -19.74
N ALA A 277 -6.06 -16.94 -20.00
CA ALA A 277 -6.60 -17.08 -21.33
C ALA A 277 -6.95 -15.71 -21.95
N THR A 278 -7.62 -14.85 -21.17
CA THR A 278 -7.96 -13.49 -21.61
C THR A 278 -6.71 -12.68 -21.95
N ASN A 279 -5.68 -12.74 -21.13
CA ASN A 279 -4.40 -12.07 -21.39
C ASN A 279 -3.70 -12.59 -22.65
N ASN A 280 -3.85 -13.87 -22.97
CA ASN A 280 -3.28 -14.49 -24.15
C ASN A 280 -4.17 -14.36 -25.40
N ALA A 281 -5.32 -13.70 -25.29
CA ALA A 281 -6.35 -13.63 -26.33
C ALA A 281 -6.88 -15.02 -26.73
N GLU A 282 -6.91 -15.95 -25.78
CA GLU A 282 -7.45 -17.29 -25.94
C GLU A 282 -8.89 -17.38 -25.44
N PRO A 283 -9.73 -18.23 -26.02
CA PRO A 283 -11.10 -18.41 -25.53
C PRO A 283 -11.08 -19.17 -24.18
N TYR A 284 -11.96 -18.75 -23.28
CA TYR A 284 -12.28 -19.48 -22.06
C TYR A 284 -13.79 -19.45 -21.85
N GLU A 285 -14.40 -20.63 -21.74
CA GLU A 285 -15.86 -20.77 -21.64
C GLU A 285 -16.37 -20.57 -20.21
N GLY A 286 -17.68 -20.39 -20.05
CA GLY A 286 -18.37 -20.29 -18.77
C GLY A 286 -18.29 -18.90 -18.14
N TYR A 287 -18.80 -18.83 -16.89
CA TYR A 287 -18.87 -17.58 -16.15
C TYR A 287 -17.50 -16.98 -15.85
N ALA A 288 -16.48 -17.79 -15.58
CA ALA A 288 -15.13 -17.31 -15.33
C ALA A 288 -14.55 -16.60 -16.56
N GLY A 289 -14.71 -17.16 -17.76
CA GLY A 289 -14.27 -16.53 -19.01
C GLY A 289 -15.01 -15.22 -19.30
N LEU A 290 -16.33 -15.22 -19.07
CA LEU A 290 -17.14 -14.02 -19.24
C LEU A 290 -16.71 -12.92 -18.25
N ALA A 291 -16.49 -13.28 -16.98
CA ALA A 291 -16.05 -12.34 -15.94
C ALA A 291 -14.65 -11.75 -16.25
N ALA A 292 -13.69 -12.58 -16.64
CA ALA A 292 -12.35 -12.13 -17.01
C ALA A 292 -12.38 -11.17 -18.22
N ARG A 293 -13.19 -11.48 -19.22
CA ARG A 293 -13.36 -10.64 -20.40
C ARG A 293 -14.02 -9.29 -20.07
N GLU A 294 -15.10 -9.29 -19.30
CA GLU A 294 -15.78 -8.05 -18.91
C GLU A 294 -14.89 -7.17 -18.00
N LEU A 295 -14.10 -7.78 -17.13
CA LEU A 295 -13.09 -7.08 -16.35
C LEU A 295 -12.03 -6.44 -17.25
N PHE A 296 -11.49 -7.19 -18.21
CA PHE A 296 -10.54 -6.68 -19.20
C PHE A 296 -11.11 -5.46 -19.96
N LEU A 297 -12.34 -5.57 -20.47
CA LEU A 297 -12.99 -4.49 -21.20
C LEU A 297 -13.24 -3.26 -20.31
N GLY A 298 -13.63 -3.47 -19.05
CA GLY A 298 -13.80 -2.40 -18.07
C GLY A 298 -12.49 -1.66 -17.78
N ILE A 299 -11.41 -2.40 -17.60
CA ILE A 299 -10.06 -1.85 -17.42
C ILE A 299 -9.64 -1.03 -18.65
N GLN A 300 -9.89 -1.53 -19.87
CA GLN A 300 -9.55 -0.80 -21.11
C GLN A 300 -10.35 0.50 -21.25
N GLU A 301 -11.64 0.49 -20.95
CA GLU A 301 -12.46 1.72 -20.97
C GLU A 301 -11.99 2.74 -19.93
N ALA A 302 -11.67 2.29 -18.70
CA ALA A 302 -11.12 3.14 -17.67
C ALA A 302 -9.74 3.71 -18.07
N ALA A 303 -8.90 2.90 -18.70
CA ALA A 303 -7.59 3.34 -19.18
C ALA A 303 -7.70 4.42 -20.28
N ASN A 304 -8.67 4.28 -21.19
CA ASN A 304 -8.93 5.30 -22.22
C ASN A 304 -9.38 6.62 -21.58
N LEU A 305 -10.30 6.57 -20.62
CA LEU A 305 -10.71 7.74 -19.86
C LEU A 305 -9.56 8.42 -19.12
N ALA A 306 -8.67 7.63 -18.50
CA ALA A 306 -7.50 8.17 -17.84
C ALA A 306 -6.56 8.90 -18.82
N ARG A 307 -6.34 8.32 -20.02
CA ARG A 307 -5.55 8.96 -21.08
C ARG A 307 -6.19 10.25 -21.61
N GLU A 308 -7.51 10.26 -21.81
CA GLU A 308 -8.27 11.46 -22.21
C GLU A 308 -8.13 12.57 -21.18
N ASN A 309 -7.99 12.22 -19.90
CA ASN A 309 -7.71 13.15 -18.80
C ASN A 309 -6.20 13.38 -18.57
N HIS A 310 -5.33 12.95 -19.47
CA HIS A 310 -3.88 13.12 -19.41
C HIS A 310 -3.22 12.51 -18.16
N MET A 311 -3.77 11.45 -17.60
CA MET A 311 -3.14 10.75 -16.48
C MET A 311 -1.95 9.93 -16.97
N GLU A 312 -0.85 9.99 -16.24
CA GLU A 312 0.37 9.22 -16.53
C GLU A 312 0.34 7.83 -15.88
N ARG A 313 -0.35 7.72 -14.75
CA ARG A 313 -0.65 6.48 -14.04
C ARG A 313 -2.05 6.57 -13.48
N ALA A 314 -2.78 5.46 -13.45
CA ALA A 314 -4.19 5.50 -13.10
C ALA A 314 -4.71 4.29 -12.32
N PHE A 315 -3.95 3.20 -12.21
CA PHE A 315 -4.39 1.98 -11.54
C PHE A 315 -3.45 1.62 -10.40
N ALA A 316 -4.04 1.28 -9.24
CA ALA A 316 -3.33 0.79 -8.08
C ALA A 316 -4.24 -0.11 -7.24
N ILE A 317 -3.77 -1.28 -6.82
CA ILE A 317 -4.51 -2.14 -5.91
C ILE A 317 -3.94 -1.96 -4.49
N ALA A 318 -4.67 -1.22 -3.67
CA ALA A 318 -4.34 -0.91 -2.29
C ALA A 318 -4.88 -1.97 -1.32
N PRO A 319 -4.42 -2.04 -0.07
CA PRO A 319 -4.89 -3.02 0.92
C PRO A 319 -6.38 -2.91 1.24
N THR A 320 -6.97 -1.74 1.21
CA THR A 320 -8.42 -1.41 1.28
C THR A 320 -9.20 -1.86 2.52
N ALA A 321 -8.56 -2.29 3.59
CA ALA A 321 -9.25 -2.82 4.78
C ALA A 321 -10.39 -1.90 5.26
N SER A 322 -10.11 -0.63 5.57
CA SER A 322 -11.12 0.31 6.06
C SER A 322 -12.21 0.67 5.03
N CYS A 323 -11.95 0.53 3.73
CA CYS A 323 -12.96 0.69 2.69
C CYS A 323 -13.88 -0.53 2.64
N SER A 324 -13.31 -1.73 2.75
CA SER A 324 -14.05 -2.98 2.67
C SER A 324 -15.09 -3.12 3.78
N TYR A 325 -14.76 -2.76 5.01
CA TYR A 325 -15.70 -2.85 6.15
C TYR A 325 -16.96 -2.00 5.98
N ARG A 326 -16.88 -0.92 5.21
CA ARG A 326 -18.01 -0.03 4.89
C ARG A 326 -18.72 -0.43 3.61
N SER A 327 -18.21 -1.41 2.90
CA SER A 327 -18.74 -1.89 1.62
C SER A 327 -19.55 -3.15 1.83
N ARG A 328 -20.63 -3.27 1.06
CA ARG A 328 -21.46 -4.48 1.04
C ARG A 328 -21.46 -5.05 -0.36
N ASP A 329 -21.51 -6.38 -0.42
CA ASP A 329 -21.73 -7.09 -1.67
C ASP A 329 -23.23 -7.13 -2.02
N ILE A 330 -23.52 -7.75 -3.15
CA ILE A 330 -24.88 -7.86 -3.70
C ILE A 330 -25.84 -8.63 -2.79
N ASP A 331 -25.30 -9.55 -1.97
CA ASP A 331 -26.04 -10.39 -1.05
C ASP A 331 -26.13 -9.80 0.36
N GLY A 332 -25.52 -8.62 0.57
CA GLY A 332 -25.55 -7.86 1.82
C GLY A 332 -24.44 -8.21 2.81
N PHE A 333 -23.50 -9.08 2.45
CA PHE A 333 -22.31 -9.36 3.26
C PHE A 333 -21.27 -8.24 3.11
N THR A 334 -20.31 -8.20 4.03
CA THR A 334 -19.16 -7.29 3.91
C THR A 334 -18.31 -7.71 2.73
N SER A 335 -17.90 -6.76 1.89
CA SER A 335 -16.94 -7.02 0.82
C SER A 335 -15.55 -7.26 1.40
N THR A 336 -14.84 -8.25 0.87
CA THR A 336 -13.46 -8.56 1.28
C THR A 336 -12.51 -7.44 0.87
N PRO A 337 -11.41 -7.22 1.62
CA PRO A 337 -10.35 -6.33 1.17
C PRO A 337 -9.77 -6.80 -0.17
N GLU A 338 -9.37 -5.88 -1.02
CA GLU A 338 -8.58 -6.02 -2.23
C GLU A 338 -8.92 -7.27 -3.09
N ILE A 339 -7.94 -8.05 -3.53
CA ILE A 339 -8.12 -9.23 -4.39
C ILE A 339 -7.81 -10.57 -3.71
N ALA A 340 -7.22 -10.54 -2.51
CA ALA A 340 -6.88 -11.75 -1.79
C ALA A 340 -8.14 -12.41 -1.20
N PRO A 341 -8.16 -13.75 -1.12
CA PRO A 341 -9.16 -14.44 -0.32
C PRO A 341 -8.94 -14.14 1.17
N PRO A 342 -10.02 -14.00 1.97
CA PRO A 342 -9.88 -13.77 3.40
C PRO A 342 -9.37 -15.03 4.12
N ILE A 343 -8.77 -14.84 5.28
CA ILE A 343 -8.31 -15.98 6.11
C ILE A 343 -9.50 -16.74 6.70
N SER A 344 -10.56 -16.03 7.04
CA SER A 344 -11.80 -16.61 7.57
C SER A 344 -13.03 -15.90 6.99
N ARG A 345 -14.16 -16.59 6.92
CA ARG A 345 -15.45 -16.00 6.49
C ARG A 345 -16.01 -15.03 7.50
N ILE A 346 -15.71 -15.24 8.76
CA ILE A 346 -16.13 -14.40 9.87
C ILE A 346 -14.88 -14.03 10.64
N VAL A 347 -14.66 -12.74 10.82
CA VAL A 347 -13.51 -12.20 11.55
C VAL A 347 -14.00 -11.21 12.59
N ASP A 348 -13.36 -11.21 13.74
CA ASP A 348 -13.55 -10.19 14.75
C ASP A 348 -12.61 -9.03 14.47
N ARG A 349 -13.17 -7.83 14.43
CA ARG A 349 -12.43 -6.59 14.22
C ARG A 349 -12.53 -5.75 15.48
N ASP A 350 -11.42 -5.42 16.06
CA ASP A 350 -11.37 -4.38 17.08
C ASP A 350 -11.49 -3.00 16.39
N SER A 351 -12.58 -2.29 16.71
CA SER A 351 -12.84 -0.93 16.25
C SER A 351 -12.48 0.12 17.30
N GLY A 352 -11.64 -0.22 18.27
CA GLY A 352 -11.20 0.67 19.35
C GLY A 352 -12.34 1.07 20.27
N GLU A 353 -12.66 2.38 20.36
CA GLU A 353 -13.75 2.89 21.22
C GLU A 353 -15.12 2.28 20.94
N PHE A 354 -15.35 1.68 19.78
CA PHE A 354 -16.61 1.04 19.41
C PHE A 354 -16.67 -0.45 19.75
N GLY A 355 -15.60 -1.01 20.34
CA GLY A 355 -15.51 -2.42 20.73
C GLY A 355 -15.26 -3.36 19.53
N VAL A 356 -15.38 -4.66 19.79
CA VAL A 356 -15.19 -5.70 18.78
C VAL A 356 -16.42 -5.80 17.88
N GLU A 357 -16.26 -5.58 16.59
CA GLU A 357 -17.28 -5.82 15.57
C GLU A 357 -17.00 -7.11 14.83
N GLN A 358 -18.03 -7.95 14.67
CA GLN A 358 -17.93 -9.13 13.85
C GLN A 358 -18.20 -8.79 12.38
N VAL A 359 -17.22 -9.08 11.52
CA VAL A 359 -17.30 -8.92 10.07
C VAL A 359 -17.62 -10.27 9.45
N ASN A 360 -18.63 -10.31 8.58
CA ASN A 360 -19.06 -11.52 7.87
C ASN A 360 -18.96 -11.28 6.36
N TYR A 361 -18.07 -12.03 5.71
CA TYR A 361 -17.84 -11.96 4.25
C TYR A 361 -18.78 -12.89 3.46
N GLY A 362 -19.64 -13.65 4.13
CA GLY A 362 -20.52 -14.59 3.47
C GLY A 362 -19.83 -15.90 3.08
N ASN A 363 -20.32 -16.51 2.03
CA ASN A 363 -19.87 -17.85 1.62
C ASN A 363 -18.73 -17.78 0.57
N VAL A 364 -17.69 -17.01 0.87
CA VAL A 364 -16.51 -16.86 0.01
C VAL A 364 -15.53 -18.03 0.18
N GLU A 365 -14.69 -18.27 -0.81
CA GLU A 365 -13.49 -19.10 -0.61
C GLU A 365 -12.52 -18.39 0.33
N ILE A 366 -11.96 -19.12 1.29
CA ILE A 366 -10.92 -18.60 2.20
C ILE A 366 -9.52 -19.01 1.71
N ALA A 367 -8.49 -18.35 2.24
CA ALA A 367 -7.13 -18.54 1.78
C ALA A 367 -6.66 -20.01 1.83
N SER A 368 -7.01 -20.76 2.89
CA SER A 368 -6.66 -22.17 3.01
C SER A 368 -7.35 -23.08 1.98
N GLU A 369 -8.53 -22.70 1.49
CA GLU A 369 -9.23 -23.42 0.41
C GLU A 369 -8.66 -23.06 -0.96
N VAL A 370 -8.29 -21.81 -1.17
CA VAL A 370 -7.76 -21.31 -2.45
C VAL A 370 -6.35 -21.81 -2.71
N GLY A 371 -5.47 -21.77 -1.73
CA GLY A 371 -4.07 -22.12 -1.85
C GLY A 371 -3.22 -21.02 -2.51
N TRP A 372 -1.93 -21.01 -2.18
CA TRP A 372 -0.98 -19.98 -2.63
C TRP A 372 -0.91 -19.86 -4.16
N GLU A 373 -0.80 -20.99 -4.87
CA GLU A 373 -0.64 -21.00 -6.33
C GLU A 373 -1.85 -20.37 -7.06
N SER A 374 -3.06 -20.64 -6.59
CA SER A 374 -4.28 -20.09 -7.21
C SER A 374 -4.40 -18.58 -6.93
N TYR A 375 -4.11 -18.14 -5.72
CA TYR A 375 -4.09 -16.72 -5.37
C TYR A 375 -3.01 -15.97 -6.17
N LYS A 376 -1.77 -16.49 -6.17
CA LYS A 376 -0.65 -15.90 -6.91
C LYS A 376 -0.95 -15.79 -8.40
N LEU A 377 -1.56 -16.80 -9.00
CA LEU A 377 -1.95 -16.77 -10.40
C LEU A 377 -2.94 -15.63 -10.68
N VAL A 378 -3.97 -15.48 -9.85
CA VAL A 378 -4.93 -14.36 -10.00
C VAL A 378 -4.23 -13.02 -9.85
N ALA A 379 -3.40 -12.85 -8.83
CA ALA A 379 -2.65 -11.61 -8.58
C ALA A 379 -1.73 -11.27 -9.76
N ASP A 380 -0.96 -12.22 -10.24
CA ASP A 380 -0.02 -12.01 -11.35
C ASP A 380 -0.76 -11.68 -12.65
N GLN A 381 -1.84 -12.38 -12.96
CA GLN A 381 -2.60 -12.16 -14.18
C GLN A 381 -3.35 -10.82 -14.19
N LEU A 382 -3.82 -10.37 -13.03
CA LEU A 382 -4.38 -9.02 -12.90
C LEU A 382 -3.31 -7.95 -13.08
N MET A 383 -2.12 -8.14 -12.53
CA MET A 383 -1.00 -7.21 -12.75
C MET A 383 -0.60 -7.13 -14.21
N ILE A 384 -0.52 -8.27 -14.91
CA ILE A 384 -0.24 -8.30 -16.35
C ILE A 384 -1.32 -7.54 -17.13
N MET A 385 -2.59 -7.75 -16.80
CA MET A 385 -3.71 -7.07 -17.46
C MET A 385 -3.65 -5.55 -17.28
N LEU A 386 -3.35 -5.09 -16.07
CA LEU A 386 -3.23 -3.67 -15.75
C LEU A 386 -1.95 -3.05 -16.34
N GLU A 387 -0.82 -3.76 -16.30
CA GLU A 387 0.46 -3.28 -16.87
C GLU A 387 0.35 -3.02 -18.37
N ARG A 388 -0.40 -3.84 -19.10
CA ARG A 388 -0.65 -3.66 -20.53
C ARG A 388 -1.40 -2.37 -20.88
N THR A 389 -2.02 -1.72 -19.92
CA THR A 389 -2.60 -0.38 -20.11
C THR A 389 -1.51 0.71 -20.20
N GLY A 390 -0.31 0.44 -19.71
CA GLY A 390 0.76 1.43 -19.55
C GLY A 390 0.49 2.43 -18.41
N LEU A 391 -0.53 2.20 -17.57
CA LEU A 391 -0.99 3.14 -16.54
C LEU A 391 -0.96 2.54 -15.12
N LEU A 392 -0.31 1.39 -14.93
CA LEU A 392 -0.24 0.73 -13.63
C LEU A 392 0.79 1.40 -12.71
N HIS A 393 0.40 1.67 -11.47
CA HIS A 393 1.31 1.86 -10.35
C HIS A 393 1.83 0.50 -9.86
N GLY A 394 1.01 -0.24 -9.15
CA GLY A 394 1.35 -1.53 -8.58
C GLY A 394 0.22 -2.11 -7.71
N TYR A 395 0.62 -3.10 -6.92
CA TYR A 395 -0.21 -3.78 -5.95
C TYR A 395 0.57 -3.96 -4.64
N SER A 396 -0.09 -3.76 -3.50
CA SER A 396 0.43 -4.11 -2.17
C SER A 396 0.40 -5.63 -2.00
N PHE A 397 1.32 -6.33 -2.65
CA PHE A 397 1.30 -7.78 -2.73
C PHE A 397 1.75 -8.43 -1.44
N ASN A 398 0.86 -9.20 -0.81
CA ASN A 398 1.15 -9.96 0.38
C ASN A 398 1.56 -11.39 0.03
N SER A 399 2.67 -11.86 0.58
CA SER A 399 3.02 -13.28 0.57
C SER A 399 2.35 -14.00 1.75
N TRP A 400 2.23 -15.33 1.65
CA TRP A 400 1.69 -16.16 2.71
C TRP A 400 2.83 -16.89 3.42
N SER A 401 3.24 -16.35 4.57
CA SER A 401 4.51 -16.72 5.24
C SER A 401 4.57 -18.16 5.75
N ASP A 402 3.43 -18.81 5.93
CA ASP A 402 3.30 -20.21 6.30
C ASP A 402 3.16 -21.16 5.09
N MET A 403 3.10 -20.63 3.88
CA MET A 403 2.99 -21.39 2.63
C MET A 403 4.19 -21.23 1.69
N VAL A 404 5.09 -20.27 1.96
CA VAL A 404 6.30 -20.02 1.16
C VAL A 404 7.55 -20.06 2.03
N THR A 405 8.70 -20.31 1.40
CA THR A 405 10.00 -20.18 2.06
C THR A 405 10.70 -18.94 1.54
N TYR A 406 11.10 -18.04 2.43
CA TYR A 406 11.84 -16.84 2.04
C TYR A 406 13.32 -17.19 1.86
N ASP A 407 13.68 -17.53 0.63
CA ASP A 407 15.03 -17.82 0.17
C ASP A 407 15.38 -17.03 -1.10
N GLU A 408 16.58 -17.21 -1.64
CA GLU A 408 16.99 -16.53 -2.86
C GLU A 408 16.10 -16.91 -4.05
N ALA A 409 15.65 -18.17 -4.14
CA ALA A 409 14.81 -18.63 -5.23
C ALA A 409 13.44 -17.92 -5.22
N PHE A 410 12.85 -17.74 -4.04
CA PHE A 410 11.60 -16.99 -3.88
C PHE A 410 11.77 -15.53 -4.36
N ILE A 411 12.85 -14.88 -3.96
CA ILE A 411 13.10 -13.48 -4.39
C ILE A 411 13.36 -13.39 -5.89
N GLU A 412 14.10 -14.32 -6.48
CA GLU A 412 14.33 -14.35 -7.93
C GLU A 412 13.03 -14.57 -8.71
N GLU A 413 12.15 -15.46 -8.25
CA GLU A 413 10.82 -15.65 -8.84
C GLU A 413 9.97 -14.38 -8.72
N TRP A 414 9.95 -13.74 -7.54
CA TRP A 414 9.24 -12.49 -7.35
C TRP A 414 9.78 -11.38 -8.25
N LEU A 415 11.11 -11.25 -8.42
CA LEU A 415 11.73 -10.26 -9.30
C LEU A 415 11.32 -10.45 -10.77
N LEU A 416 11.10 -11.69 -11.21
CA LEU A 416 10.63 -12.03 -12.54
C LEU A 416 9.11 -11.90 -12.70
N SER A 417 8.37 -11.85 -11.62
CA SER A 417 6.92 -11.72 -11.62
C SER A 417 6.48 -10.30 -12.00
N PRO A 418 5.21 -10.09 -12.36
CA PRO A 418 4.65 -8.76 -12.61
C PRO A 418 4.43 -7.95 -11.34
N GLN A 419 4.63 -8.52 -10.15
CA GLN A 419 4.48 -7.81 -8.89
C GLN A 419 5.54 -6.72 -8.72
N THR A 420 5.15 -5.59 -8.15
CA THR A 420 6.03 -4.43 -7.94
C THR A 420 6.55 -4.34 -6.52
N SER A 421 5.90 -5.01 -5.59
CA SER A 421 6.24 -4.99 -4.17
C SER A 421 6.13 -6.38 -3.54
N LEU A 422 6.79 -6.53 -2.41
CA LEU A 422 6.55 -7.59 -1.44
C LEU A 422 6.27 -6.88 -0.10
N TYR A 423 4.99 -6.90 0.28
CA TYR A 423 4.45 -6.14 1.40
C TYR A 423 4.49 -7.00 2.67
N TYR A 424 3.38 -7.35 3.26
CA TYR A 424 3.37 -8.22 4.44
C TYR A 424 3.49 -9.71 4.10
N GLY A 425 4.04 -10.49 5.06
CA GLY A 425 3.89 -11.93 5.09
C GLY A 425 2.72 -12.30 6.01
N LEU A 426 1.65 -12.87 5.46
CA LEU A 426 0.46 -13.26 6.20
C LEU A 426 0.50 -14.74 6.57
N GLN A 427 0.06 -15.08 7.79
CA GLN A 427 -0.18 -16.47 8.20
C GLN A 427 -1.63 -16.83 7.86
N VAL A 428 -1.83 -17.77 6.95
CA VAL A 428 -3.14 -18.12 6.42
C VAL A 428 -3.63 -19.50 6.82
N MET A 429 -2.72 -20.39 7.27
CA MET A 429 -3.00 -21.77 7.66
C MET A 429 -3.01 -21.98 9.18
N GLY A 430 -2.60 -20.97 9.95
CA GLY A 430 -2.52 -21.06 11.40
C GLY A 430 -3.85 -21.39 12.06
N ASP A 431 -3.80 -22.11 13.18
CA ASP A 431 -4.96 -22.41 14.01
C ASP A 431 -5.40 -21.09 14.69
N THR A 432 -6.22 -20.34 13.95
CA THR A 432 -6.69 -19.03 14.38
C THR A 432 -7.76 -19.19 15.45
N GLN A 433 -7.36 -19.44 16.70
CA GLN A 433 -8.22 -19.19 17.85
C GLN A 433 -8.58 -17.69 17.94
N ASP A 434 -7.71 -16.82 17.44
CA ASP A 434 -8.00 -15.41 17.20
C ASP A 434 -8.38 -15.19 15.73
N LYS A 435 -9.67 -15.15 15.49
CA LYS A 435 -10.26 -14.82 14.18
C LYS A 435 -10.22 -13.30 13.92
N THR A 436 -9.09 -12.69 14.19
CA THR A 436 -8.85 -11.27 13.90
C THR A 436 -8.58 -11.09 12.42
N ASP A 437 -9.07 -9.99 11.87
CA ASP A 437 -8.77 -9.59 10.51
C ASP A 437 -7.26 -9.37 10.37
N ALA A 438 -6.60 -10.15 9.53
CA ALA A 438 -5.15 -10.09 9.35
C ALA A 438 -4.67 -8.70 8.89
N TYR A 439 -5.49 -7.96 8.16
CA TYR A 439 -5.16 -6.61 7.72
C TYR A 439 -5.31 -5.57 8.83
N ALA A 440 -6.33 -5.69 9.67
CA ALA A 440 -6.51 -4.83 10.84
C ALA A 440 -5.46 -5.16 11.91
N ALA A 441 -5.17 -6.45 12.13
CA ALA A 441 -4.15 -6.90 13.05
C ALA A 441 -2.74 -6.40 12.68
N LEU A 442 -2.42 -6.30 11.39
CA LEU A 442 -1.12 -5.81 10.94
C LEU A 442 -0.99 -4.28 11.08
N GLU A 443 -2.09 -3.53 10.96
CA GLU A 443 -2.07 -2.08 11.17
C GLU A 443 -2.06 -1.71 12.66
N ASP A 444 -2.71 -2.48 13.53
CA ASP A 444 -2.95 -2.14 14.94
C ASP A 444 -2.16 -3.03 15.93
N THR A 445 -2.11 -4.36 15.75
CA THR A 445 -1.67 -5.28 16.81
C THR A 445 -0.15 -5.34 17.02
N GLU A 446 0.67 -5.24 15.97
CA GLU A 446 2.14 -5.23 16.15
C GLU A 446 2.61 -3.93 16.79
N VAL A 447 1.94 -2.83 16.51
CA VAL A 447 2.23 -1.53 17.10
C VAL A 447 1.66 -1.46 18.52
N GLU A 448 0.44 -1.96 18.76
CA GLU A 448 -0.20 -1.93 20.07
C GLU A 448 0.45 -2.88 21.08
N ASN A 449 0.81 -4.11 20.71
CA ASN A 449 1.53 -5.02 21.60
C ASN A 449 2.93 -4.50 21.94
N TYR A 450 3.62 -3.91 20.99
CA TYR A 450 4.91 -3.27 21.24
C TYR A 450 4.75 -2.02 22.12
N LEU A 451 3.67 -1.28 21.96
CA LEU A 451 3.33 -0.12 22.78
C LEU A 451 2.87 -0.50 24.18
N ALA A 452 2.07 -1.55 24.32
CA ALA A 452 1.68 -2.07 25.62
C ALA A 452 2.89 -2.50 26.44
N ASP A 453 3.89 -3.14 25.81
CA ASP A 453 5.16 -3.49 26.44
C ASP A 453 6.02 -2.26 26.79
N LEU A 454 6.03 -1.23 25.95
CA LEU A 454 6.72 0.03 26.26
C LEU A 454 6.00 0.85 27.33
N MET A 455 4.66 0.89 27.29
CA MET A 455 3.86 1.68 28.24
C MET A 455 3.74 0.99 29.61
N SER A 456 3.82 -0.33 29.69
CA SER A 456 3.88 -1.05 30.98
C SER A 456 5.14 -0.75 31.78
N ASN A 457 6.15 -0.13 31.17
CA ASN A 457 7.43 0.22 31.77
C ASN A 457 7.67 1.73 31.95
N LYS A 458 6.67 2.60 31.72
CA LYS A 458 6.83 4.06 31.97
C LYS A 458 5.72 4.61 32.85
N PRO A 459 6.07 5.48 33.83
CA PRO A 459 5.07 6.20 34.61
C PRO A 459 4.38 7.27 33.75
N ASP A 460 3.11 7.51 34.08
CA ASP A 460 2.23 8.53 33.50
C ASP A 460 2.94 9.86 33.27
N GLU A 461 3.20 10.26 32.02
CA GLU A 461 3.45 11.67 31.73
C GLU A 461 3.13 12.06 30.30
N ILE A 462 2.19 13.00 30.23
CA ILE A 462 2.00 14.10 29.31
C ILE A 462 1.40 13.79 27.92
N ALA A 463 0.07 13.86 27.89
CA ALA A 463 -0.67 14.24 26.70
C ALA A 463 -0.37 15.70 26.35
N CYS A 464 0.36 15.95 25.28
CA CYS A 464 0.49 17.29 24.73
C CYS A 464 -0.73 17.60 23.86
N ASP A 465 -1.60 18.46 24.37
CA ASP A 465 -2.78 18.97 23.67
C ASP A 465 -2.33 20.05 22.67
N CYS A 466 -2.00 19.65 21.45
CA CYS A 466 -1.76 20.57 20.35
C CYS A 466 -3.04 20.71 19.51
N GLN A 467 -4.06 21.31 20.12
CA GLN A 467 -5.15 21.92 19.39
C GLN A 467 -4.73 23.37 19.01
N GLN A 468 -4.37 23.54 17.75
CA GLN A 468 -4.63 24.76 16.96
C GLN A 468 -4.45 24.44 15.48
#